data_2661eca4f8037dbcfef6233155054852
#
_entry.id   2661eca4f8037dbcfef6233155054852
#
_cell.length_a   1.000
_cell.length_b   1.000
_cell.length_c   1.000
_cell.angle_alpha   90.00
_cell.angle_beta   90.00
_cell.angle_gamma   90.00
#
_symmetry.space_group_name_H-M   'P 1'
#
loop_
_entity.id
_entity.type
_entity.pdbx_description
1 polymer ?
#
loop_
_entity_poly.entity_id
_entity_poly.type
_entity_poly.pdbx_seq_one_letter_code
_entity_poly.pdbx_strand_id
1 'polypeptide(L)'
;RWRAISDGVRSSLTGTGMIVNDDVAPPAITPIHAVQGSVVGTTPGSISGCGSGNDSSPMCGQTVTVEAVVTATFPTLAAGQLGGFNVQEEDVDADQDDSTSEGIFIYCPSCTGIKEGDRVRVTGTVAEFFGTTQISALPAGVVVTEGTTNHLSEVTPAHITLPIAAGVDINAYYEAREGMLVQFDELTVSEYFQLFR
;
A
#
# COMPACT_ATOMS: atom_id res chain seq x y z
N ARG A 1 2.77 22.07 35.52
CA ARG A 1 3.43 22.92 36.55
C ARG A 1 2.68 22.70 37.86
N TRP A 2 3.30 21.98 38.77
CA TRP A 2 2.81 21.87 40.14
C TRP A 2 3.32 23.06 40.93
N ARG A 3 2.42 23.77 41.64
CA ARG A 3 2.80 24.75 42.64
C ARG A 3 2.86 24.03 43.97
N ALA A 4 3.98 24.11 44.64
CA ALA A 4 4.08 23.75 46.05
C ALA A 4 3.47 24.87 46.88
N ILE A 5 2.50 24.49 47.72
CA ILE A 5 1.96 25.37 48.80
C ILE A 5 2.77 25.01 50.04
N SER A 6 3.55 25.96 50.54
CA SER A 6 4.24 25.85 51.82
C SER A 6 3.31 26.27 52.92
N ASP A 7 2.68 25.34 53.62
CA ASP A 7 2.20 25.53 55.00
C ASP A 7 2.34 24.22 55.76
N GLY A 8 3.02 24.34 56.85
CA GLY A 8 3.68 23.39 57.70
C GLY A 8 2.85 22.32 58.37
N VAL A 9 2.16 21.45 57.63
CA VAL A 9 1.70 20.17 58.15
C VAL A 9 2.17 19.10 57.18
N ARG A 10 3.21 18.38 57.53
CA ARG A 10 3.66 17.17 56.84
C ARG A 10 2.73 16.02 57.22
N SER A 11 1.66 15.86 56.49
CA SER A 11 0.98 14.56 56.41
C SER A 11 1.64 13.81 55.25
N SER A 12 2.33 12.71 55.55
CA SER A 12 2.83 11.77 54.55
C SER A 12 1.63 11.00 53.97
N LEU A 13 1.07 11.52 52.90
CA LEU A 13 0.15 10.79 52.05
C LEU A 13 0.97 9.91 51.12
N THR A 14 1.18 8.65 51.47
CA THR A 14 1.63 7.62 50.56
C THR A 14 0.46 7.21 49.68
N GLY A 15 0.35 7.79 48.49
CA GLY A 15 -0.54 7.34 47.43
C GLY A 15 0.17 6.28 46.59
N THR A 16 -0.34 5.07 46.56
CA THR A 16 0.08 4.05 45.61
C THR A 16 -0.67 4.34 44.29
N GLY A 17 -0.01 4.95 43.31
CA GLY A 17 -0.51 5.06 41.98
C GLY A 17 -0.03 3.89 41.12
N MET A 18 -0.92 3.16 40.51
CA MET A 18 -0.58 2.18 39.48
C MET A 18 -0.50 2.94 38.14
N ILE A 19 0.68 2.98 37.54
CA ILE A 19 0.84 3.43 36.16
C ILE A 19 0.48 2.23 35.31
N VAL A 20 -0.68 2.28 34.69
CA VAL A 20 -1.06 1.31 33.66
C VAL A 20 -0.46 1.84 32.36
N ASN A 21 0.45 1.06 31.78
CA ASN A 21 0.88 1.31 30.40
C ASN A 21 -0.27 0.86 29.48
N ASP A 22 -1.02 1.83 28.96
CA ASP A 22 -2.10 1.65 28.00
C ASP A 22 -1.64 1.95 26.56
N ASP A 23 -0.35 2.15 26.38
CA ASP A 23 0.25 2.31 25.07
C ASP A 23 0.20 0.98 24.32
N VAL A 24 -0.74 0.87 23.40
CA VAL A 24 -0.73 -0.22 22.42
C VAL A 24 0.43 0.04 21.47
N ALA A 25 1.35 -0.91 21.36
CA ALA A 25 2.42 -0.82 20.39
C ALA A 25 1.81 -0.59 18.98
N PRO A 26 2.38 0.32 18.18
CA PRO A 26 1.94 0.48 16.79
C PRO A 26 1.93 -0.88 16.08
N PRO A 27 0.98 -1.13 15.17
CA PRO A 27 0.97 -2.37 14.41
C PRO A 27 2.31 -2.50 13.64
N ALA A 28 2.81 -3.72 13.58
CA ALA A 28 4.01 -4.01 12.80
C ALA A 28 3.73 -3.69 11.32
N ILE A 29 4.67 -3.01 10.67
CA ILE A 29 4.59 -2.74 9.22
C ILE A 29 4.97 -4.01 8.49
N THR A 30 4.15 -4.38 7.51
CA THR A 30 4.37 -5.50 6.61
C THR A 30 4.85 -4.93 5.28
N PRO A 31 6.02 -5.34 4.75
CA PRO A 31 6.47 -4.90 3.44
C PRO A 31 5.49 -5.30 2.32
N ILE A 32 5.33 -4.44 1.32
CA ILE A 32 4.40 -4.69 0.21
C ILE A 32 4.82 -5.92 -0.59
N HIS A 33 6.11 -6.10 -0.89
CA HIS A 33 6.61 -7.29 -1.58
C HIS A 33 6.26 -8.60 -0.83
N ALA A 34 6.21 -8.59 0.50
CA ALA A 34 5.77 -9.74 1.28
C ALA A 34 4.25 -9.98 1.19
N VAL A 35 3.45 -8.92 1.00
CA VAL A 35 2.02 -9.02 0.73
C VAL A 35 1.77 -9.54 -0.69
N GLN A 36 2.48 -9.02 -1.68
CA GLN A 36 2.39 -9.44 -3.08
C GLN A 36 2.87 -10.88 -3.25
N GLY A 37 4.00 -11.23 -2.64
CA GLY A 37 4.66 -12.51 -2.85
C GLY A 37 5.39 -12.55 -4.19
N SER A 38 6.03 -13.68 -4.47
CA SER A 38 6.71 -13.94 -5.75
C SER A 38 5.89 -14.89 -6.59
N VAL A 39 5.72 -14.55 -7.85
CA VAL A 39 4.99 -15.35 -8.82
C VAL A 39 5.92 -16.38 -9.46
N VAL A 40 5.63 -17.64 -9.26
CA VAL A 40 6.34 -18.74 -9.95
C VAL A 40 5.33 -19.49 -10.82
N GLY A 41 5.35 -19.20 -12.12
CA GLY A 41 4.66 -20.00 -13.13
C GLY A 41 3.14 -19.95 -13.06
N THR A 42 2.53 -18.81 -13.40
CA THR A 42 1.14 -18.57 -13.13
C THR A 42 0.24 -18.58 -14.35
N THR A 43 -0.95 -19.12 -14.14
CA THR A 43 -2.12 -18.77 -14.95
C THR A 43 -2.84 -17.64 -14.18
N PRO A 44 -3.09 -16.48 -14.79
CA PRO A 44 -3.82 -15.41 -14.13
C PRO A 44 -5.12 -15.94 -13.53
N GLY A 45 -5.28 -15.78 -12.22
CA GLY A 45 -6.49 -16.16 -11.52
C GLY A 45 -7.60 -15.18 -11.85
N SER A 46 -8.69 -15.63 -12.44
CA SER A 46 -9.85 -14.76 -12.70
C SER A 46 -10.86 -14.74 -11.54
N ILE A 47 -10.41 -14.99 -10.31
CA ILE A 47 -11.31 -15.22 -9.18
C ILE A 47 -11.14 -14.08 -8.16
N SER A 48 -12.21 -13.39 -7.84
CA SER A 48 -12.26 -12.53 -6.65
C SER A 48 -12.33 -13.37 -5.39
N GLY A 49 -11.49 -13.08 -4.44
CA GLY A 49 -11.38 -13.80 -3.17
C GLY A 49 -10.13 -14.66 -3.07
N CYS A 50 -9.77 -15.06 -1.87
CA CYS A 50 -8.59 -15.89 -1.59
C CYS A 50 -8.79 -17.32 -2.11
N GLY A 51 -8.78 -17.46 -3.43
CA GLY A 51 -8.88 -18.74 -4.12
C GLY A 51 -7.48 -19.32 -4.39
N SER A 52 -7.44 -20.61 -4.72
CA SER A 52 -6.19 -21.32 -5.06
C SER A 52 -5.74 -20.99 -6.50
N GLY A 53 -5.31 -19.77 -6.74
CA GLY A 53 -4.56 -19.38 -7.95
C GLY A 53 -3.08 -19.24 -7.61
N ASN A 54 -2.20 -19.44 -8.58
CA ASN A 54 -0.77 -19.33 -8.33
C ASN A 54 -0.27 -17.88 -8.29
N ASP A 55 -1.14 -16.91 -8.53
CA ASP A 55 -0.90 -15.47 -8.45
C ASP A 55 -1.54 -14.83 -7.20
N SER A 56 -2.09 -15.64 -6.30
CA SER A 56 -2.68 -15.13 -5.08
C SER A 56 -1.62 -14.77 -4.04
N SER A 57 -1.80 -13.61 -3.40
CA SER A 57 -1.00 -13.20 -2.25
C SER A 57 -0.88 -14.30 -1.20
N PRO A 58 0.32 -14.56 -0.67
CA PRO A 58 0.51 -15.49 0.45
C PRO A 58 -0.20 -15.03 1.72
N MET A 59 -0.59 -13.76 1.79
CA MET A 59 -1.27 -13.15 2.92
C MET A 59 -2.78 -12.91 2.67
N CYS A 60 -3.34 -13.45 1.59
CA CYS A 60 -4.75 -13.24 1.27
C CYS A 60 -5.67 -13.62 2.44
N GLY A 61 -6.62 -12.76 2.78
CA GLY A 61 -7.54 -12.88 3.92
C GLY A 61 -6.95 -12.42 5.26
N GLN A 62 -5.67 -12.09 5.34
CA GLN A 62 -5.05 -11.57 6.55
C GLN A 62 -5.19 -10.05 6.63
N THR A 63 -5.22 -9.53 7.85
CA THR A 63 -5.12 -8.09 8.08
C THR A 63 -3.65 -7.72 8.21
N VAL A 64 -3.21 -6.78 7.38
CA VAL A 64 -1.84 -6.26 7.35
C VAL A 64 -1.84 -4.75 7.57
N THR A 65 -0.68 -4.21 7.92
CA THR A 65 -0.43 -2.78 7.93
C THR A 65 0.78 -2.51 7.06
N VAL A 66 0.61 -1.68 6.02
CA VAL A 66 1.70 -1.22 5.15
C VAL A 66 1.92 0.27 5.35
N GLU A 67 3.11 0.77 5.06
CA GLU A 67 3.42 2.20 5.00
C GLU A 67 4.16 2.47 3.69
N ALA A 68 3.65 3.42 2.89
CA ALA A 68 4.16 3.64 1.53
C ALA A 68 3.72 4.99 0.98
N VAL A 69 4.25 5.36 -0.18
CA VAL A 69 3.92 6.61 -0.91
C VAL A 69 2.77 6.36 -1.89
N VAL A 70 1.79 7.26 -1.89
CA VAL A 70 0.69 7.25 -2.86
C VAL A 70 1.20 7.64 -4.25
N THR A 71 1.05 6.75 -5.23
CA THR A 71 1.53 6.95 -6.60
C THR A 71 0.43 7.34 -7.57
N ALA A 72 -0.83 6.93 -7.32
CA ALA A 72 -1.98 7.31 -8.16
C ALA A 72 -3.27 7.28 -7.34
N THR A 73 -4.25 8.12 -7.69
CA THR A 73 -5.53 8.19 -6.98
C THR A 73 -6.74 8.01 -7.90
N PHE A 74 -7.72 7.19 -7.45
CA PHE A 74 -8.97 6.88 -8.15
C PHE A 74 -10.15 6.97 -7.16
N PRO A 75 -10.49 8.18 -6.67
CA PRO A 75 -11.18 8.37 -5.39
C PRO A 75 -12.65 7.98 -5.36
N THR A 76 -13.27 7.63 -6.50
CA THR A 76 -14.70 7.33 -6.58
C THR A 76 -14.96 6.03 -7.33
N LEU A 77 -16.19 5.49 -7.20
CA LEU A 77 -16.68 4.36 -8.01
C LEU A 77 -17.45 4.84 -9.27
N ALA A 78 -17.30 6.09 -9.67
CA ALA A 78 -17.84 6.57 -10.94
C ALA A 78 -17.18 5.87 -12.12
N ALA A 79 -17.80 5.96 -13.30
CA ALA A 79 -17.25 5.32 -14.51
C ALA A 79 -15.78 5.74 -14.74
N GLY A 80 -14.90 4.75 -14.85
CA GLY A 80 -13.46 4.95 -15.01
C GLY A 80 -12.68 5.18 -13.71
N GLN A 81 -13.31 5.04 -12.55
CA GLN A 81 -12.67 5.12 -11.24
C GLN A 81 -12.72 3.78 -10.51
N LEU A 82 -11.68 3.47 -9.76
CA LEU A 82 -11.52 2.18 -9.09
C LEU A 82 -11.93 2.20 -7.61
N GLY A 83 -12.19 3.39 -7.05
CA GLY A 83 -12.58 3.54 -5.65
C GLY A 83 -11.42 3.32 -4.68
N GLY A 84 -10.25 3.86 -4.99
CA GLY A 84 -9.06 3.67 -4.16
C GLY A 84 -7.86 4.45 -4.66
N PHE A 85 -6.68 3.95 -4.34
CA PHE A 85 -5.41 4.55 -4.72
C PHE A 85 -4.29 3.50 -4.74
N ASN A 86 -3.27 3.71 -5.56
CA ASN A 86 -2.06 2.90 -5.53
C ASN A 86 -1.06 3.50 -4.56
N VAL A 87 -0.32 2.62 -3.90
CA VAL A 87 0.85 2.96 -3.09
C VAL A 87 2.03 2.12 -3.52
N GLN A 88 3.24 2.65 -3.33
CA GLN A 88 4.47 1.93 -3.58
C GLN A 88 5.46 2.25 -2.47
N GLU A 89 6.25 1.25 -2.05
CA GLU A 89 7.30 1.44 -1.07
C GLU A 89 8.37 2.40 -1.58
N GLU A 90 8.99 3.10 -0.66
CA GLU A 90 10.15 3.93 -0.94
C GLU A 90 11.34 3.05 -1.29
N ASP A 91 12.23 3.56 -2.15
CA ASP A 91 13.42 2.84 -2.62
C ASP A 91 14.30 2.27 -1.49
N VAL A 92 14.25 2.88 -0.31
CA VAL A 92 15.00 2.44 0.88
C VAL A 92 14.40 1.22 1.56
N ASP A 93 13.11 0.96 1.36
CA ASP A 93 12.35 -0.15 1.96
C ASP A 93 12.12 -1.29 0.95
N ALA A 94 12.39 -1.05 -0.33
CA ALA A 94 12.30 -2.04 -1.40
C ALA A 94 13.29 -3.20 -1.20
N ASP A 95 12.88 -4.43 -1.49
CA ASP A 95 13.72 -5.63 -1.30
C ASP A 95 14.78 -5.84 -2.41
N GLN A 96 14.68 -5.08 -3.51
CA GLN A 96 15.53 -5.16 -4.70
C GLN A 96 15.45 -6.51 -5.42
N ASP A 97 14.35 -7.23 -5.24
CA ASP A 97 14.04 -8.45 -5.99
C ASP A 97 13.08 -8.13 -7.13
N ASP A 98 13.57 -8.14 -8.38
CA ASP A 98 12.77 -7.86 -9.57
C ASP A 98 11.63 -8.87 -9.82
N SER A 99 11.52 -9.92 -9.03
CA SER A 99 10.45 -10.93 -9.10
C SER A 99 9.26 -10.66 -8.17
N THR A 100 9.36 -9.65 -7.32
CA THR A 100 8.30 -9.18 -6.42
C THR A 100 7.87 -7.77 -6.78
N SER A 101 6.63 -7.40 -6.43
CA SER A 101 6.15 -6.03 -6.61
C SER A 101 6.25 -5.23 -5.31
N GLU A 102 6.72 -3.99 -5.43
CA GLU A 102 6.74 -3.00 -4.35
C GLU A 102 5.48 -2.11 -4.35
N GLY A 103 4.55 -2.34 -5.28
CA GLY A 103 3.31 -1.59 -5.42
C GLY A 103 2.09 -2.40 -5.02
N ILE A 104 1.03 -1.73 -4.55
CA ILE A 104 -0.25 -2.39 -4.26
C ILE A 104 -1.41 -1.40 -4.38
N PHE A 105 -2.57 -1.91 -4.79
CA PHE A 105 -3.79 -1.13 -4.81
C PHE A 105 -4.49 -1.17 -3.45
N ILE A 106 -4.91 -0.01 -2.96
CA ILE A 106 -5.71 0.15 -1.75
C ILE A 106 -7.15 0.44 -2.15
N TYR A 107 -8.03 -0.56 -1.99
CA TYR A 107 -9.46 -0.37 -2.20
C TYR A 107 -10.08 0.31 -0.99
N CYS A 108 -10.44 1.57 -1.13
CA CYS A 108 -11.10 2.38 -0.10
C CYS A 108 -12.03 3.42 -0.73
N PRO A 109 -13.22 3.04 -1.23
CA PRO A 109 -14.10 3.96 -1.98
C PRO A 109 -14.64 5.12 -1.16
N SER A 110 -14.53 5.05 0.17
CA SER A 110 -14.93 6.12 1.08
C SER A 110 -13.75 6.95 1.62
N CYS A 111 -12.51 6.63 1.21
CA CYS A 111 -11.36 7.45 1.56
C CYS A 111 -11.37 8.77 0.78
N THR A 112 -11.09 9.86 1.47
CA THR A 112 -11.05 11.21 0.89
C THR A 112 -9.81 11.95 1.36
N GLY A 113 -9.36 12.92 0.55
CA GLY A 113 -8.25 13.80 0.92
C GLY A 113 -6.87 13.19 0.70
N ILE A 114 -6.79 11.95 0.21
CA ILE A 114 -5.53 11.29 -0.17
C ILE A 114 -5.05 11.89 -1.50
N LYS A 115 -3.76 12.17 -1.59
CA LYS A 115 -3.13 12.77 -2.77
C LYS A 115 -1.88 12.02 -3.16
N GLU A 116 -1.55 12.08 -4.43
CA GLU A 116 -0.26 11.61 -4.95
C GLU A 116 0.90 12.30 -4.25
N GLY A 117 1.85 11.51 -3.80
CA GLY A 117 2.99 11.93 -3.01
C GLY A 117 2.76 12.00 -1.50
N ASP A 118 1.55 11.76 -1.00
CA ASP A 118 1.35 11.56 0.44
C ASP A 118 2.03 10.26 0.89
N ARG A 119 2.67 10.27 2.06
CA ARG A 119 3.05 9.03 2.74
C ARG A 119 1.89 8.59 3.63
N VAL A 120 1.47 7.35 3.47
CA VAL A 120 0.30 6.81 4.16
C VAL A 120 0.64 5.51 4.88
N ARG A 121 -0.02 5.32 6.03
CA ARG A 121 -0.08 4.02 6.69
C ARG A 121 -1.47 3.46 6.50
N VAL A 122 -1.56 2.24 5.98
CA VAL A 122 -2.81 1.58 5.65
C VAL A 122 -2.93 0.26 6.39
N THR A 123 -3.99 0.10 7.17
CA THR A 123 -4.39 -1.17 7.79
C THR A 123 -5.65 -1.69 7.11
N GLY A 124 -5.59 -2.88 6.57
CA GLY A 124 -6.72 -3.48 5.87
C GLY A 124 -6.55 -4.97 5.64
N THR A 125 -7.52 -5.59 4.99
CA THR A 125 -7.51 -7.01 4.68
C THR A 125 -7.03 -7.23 3.25
N VAL A 126 -6.04 -8.10 3.09
CA VAL A 126 -5.54 -8.52 1.78
C VAL A 126 -6.61 -9.33 1.05
N ALA A 127 -6.87 -9.00 -0.20
CA ALA A 127 -7.86 -9.65 -1.03
C ALA A 127 -7.37 -9.72 -2.48
N GLU A 128 -7.89 -10.71 -3.21
CA GLU A 128 -7.71 -10.82 -4.66
C GLU A 128 -8.95 -10.31 -5.38
N PHE A 129 -8.76 -9.49 -6.39
CA PHE A 129 -9.85 -8.98 -7.21
C PHE A 129 -9.50 -9.06 -8.70
N PHE A 130 -10.05 -10.06 -9.39
CA PHE A 130 -9.79 -10.35 -10.81
C PHE A 130 -8.29 -10.50 -11.16
N GLY A 131 -7.53 -11.17 -10.29
CA GLY A 131 -6.10 -11.39 -10.48
C GLY A 131 -5.23 -10.21 -10.05
N THR A 132 -5.78 -9.26 -9.30
CA THR A 132 -5.04 -8.15 -8.73
C THR A 132 -5.04 -8.26 -7.21
N THR A 133 -3.87 -8.31 -6.60
CA THR A 133 -3.71 -8.25 -5.15
C THR A 133 -4.01 -6.83 -4.66
N GLN A 134 -4.89 -6.72 -3.70
CA GLN A 134 -5.27 -5.42 -3.11
C GLN A 134 -5.42 -5.50 -1.59
N ILE A 135 -5.35 -4.34 -0.94
CA ILE A 135 -5.73 -4.21 0.47
C ILE A 135 -7.08 -3.50 0.54
N SER A 136 -8.10 -4.20 1.05
CA SER A 136 -9.40 -3.61 1.33
C SER A 136 -9.36 -2.90 2.68
N ALA A 137 -9.43 -1.58 2.66
CA ALA A 137 -9.34 -0.74 3.84
C ALA A 137 -10.64 0.06 4.08
N LEU A 138 -10.85 0.46 5.34
CA LEU A 138 -11.84 1.46 5.73
C LEU A 138 -11.12 2.80 5.98
N PRO A 139 -11.81 3.94 5.91
CA PRO A 139 -11.19 5.25 6.16
C PRO A 139 -10.44 5.35 7.49
N ALA A 140 -10.94 4.67 8.54
CA ALA A 140 -10.27 4.63 9.83
C ALA A 140 -8.94 3.84 9.84
N GLY A 141 -8.73 2.98 8.84
CA GLY A 141 -7.50 2.23 8.65
C GLY A 141 -6.47 2.95 7.77
N VAL A 142 -6.79 4.13 7.24
CA VAL A 142 -5.89 4.90 6.38
C VAL A 142 -5.50 6.19 7.09
N VAL A 143 -4.20 6.35 7.33
CA VAL A 143 -3.63 7.51 8.00
C VAL A 143 -2.58 8.14 7.10
N VAL A 144 -2.74 9.41 6.76
CA VAL A 144 -1.67 10.19 6.12
C VAL A 144 -0.65 10.52 7.20
N THR A 145 0.52 9.90 7.12
CA THR A 145 1.61 10.10 8.08
C THR A 145 2.40 11.36 7.74
N GLU A 146 2.57 11.63 6.44
CA GLU A 146 3.18 12.84 5.92
C GLU A 146 2.45 13.31 4.65
N GLY A 147 1.75 14.43 4.73
CA GLY A 147 0.95 14.99 3.62
C GLY A 147 1.32 16.43 3.25
N THR A 148 2.39 16.97 3.82
CA THR A 148 2.88 18.34 3.54
C THR A 148 4.02 18.38 2.54
N THR A 149 4.75 17.29 2.41
CA THR A 149 5.85 17.09 1.47
C THR A 149 5.39 16.11 0.39
N ASN A 150 5.87 16.27 -0.84
CA ASN A 150 5.64 15.30 -1.91
C ASN A 150 6.78 14.28 -1.91
N HIS A 151 6.46 13.03 -1.63
CA HIS A 151 7.41 11.92 -1.50
C HIS A 151 7.59 11.10 -2.79
N LEU A 152 6.95 11.47 -3.92
CA LEU A 152 7.08 10.73 -5.18
C LEU A 152 8.54 10.60 -5.67
N SER A 153 9.43 11.51 -5.28
CA SER A 153 10.86 11.41 -5.61
C SER A 153 11.62 10.33 -4.83
N GLU A 154 10.99 9.71 -3.85
CA GLU A 154 11.54 8.61 -3.05
C GLU A 154 11.14 7.23 -3.62
N VAL A 155 10.37 7.24 -4.70
CA VAL A 155 9.86 6.04 -5.39
C VAL A 155 10.40 6.03 -6.80
N THR A 156 11.17 5.02 -7.14
CA THR A 156 11.65 4.79 -8.51
C THR A 156 10.59 4.02 -9.31
N PRO A 157 10.10 4.56 -10.44
CA PRO A 157 9.20 3.83 -11.32
C PRO A 157 9.84 2.55 -11.86
N ALA A 158 9.08 1.46 -11.87
CA ALA A 158 9.52 0.22 -12.51
C ALA A 158 9.66 0.42 -14.02
N HIS A 159 10.83 0.09 -14.56
CA HIS A 159 11.11 0.27 -15.98
C HIS A 159 10.50 -0.85 -16.82
N ILE A 160 9.70 -0.49 -17.82
CA ILE A 160 9.09 -1.42 -18.77
C ILE A 160 9.78 -1.31 -20.12
N THR A 161 10.43 -2.38 -20.53
CA THR A 161 11.06 -2.48 -21.87
C THR A 161 10.13 -3.23 -22.82
N LEU A 162 9.80 -2.63 -23.94
CA LEU A 162 8.99 -3.23 -25.00
C LEU A 162 9.78 -3.29 -26.31
N PRO A 163 9.64 -4.40 -27.09
CA PRO A 163 8.90 -5.60 -26.78
C PRO A 163 9.58 -6.44 -25.68
N ILE A 164 8.79 -7.16 -24.89
CA ILE A 164 9.33 -8.08 -23.89
C ILE A 164 10.21 -9.14 -24.58
N ALA A 165 11.37 -9.43 -23.99
CA ALA A 165 12.35 -10.34 -24.57
C ALA A 165 11.79 -11.76 -24.75
N ALA A 166 12.18 -12.42 -25.84
CA ALA A 166 11.75 -13.80 -26.11
C ALA A 166 12.19 -14.75 -24.99
N GLY A 167 11.27 -15.58 -24.54
CA GLY A 167 11.52 -16.56 -23.46
C GLY A 167 11.23 -16.04 -22.04
N VAL A 168 10.90 -14.77 -21.89
CA VAL A 168 10.40 -14.22 -20.62
C VAL A 168 8.94 -14.63 -20.45
N ASP A 169 8.57 -15.07 -19.26
CA ASP A 169 7.17 -15.27 -18.90
C ASP A 169 6.50 -13.90 -18.75
N ILE A 170 5.58 -13.59 -19.66
CA ILE A 170 4.91 -12.29 -19.75
C ILE A 170 4.05 -12.05 -18.51
N ASN A 171 3.40 -13.08 -17.99
CA ASN A 171 2.55 -12.94 -16.82
C ASN A 171 3.41 -12.63 -15.59
N ALA A 172 4.44 -13.41 -15.32
CA ALA A 172 5.36 -13.15 -14.22
C ALA A 172 6.05 -11.76 -14.35
N TYR A 173 6.34 -11.34 -15.59
CA TYR A 173 6.94 -10.03 -15.84
C TYR A 173 6.03 -8.86 -15.43
N TYR A 174 4.74 -8.94 -15.73
CA TYR A 174 3.79 -7.89 -15.35
C TYR A 174 3.35 -7.99 -13.89
N GLU A 175 3.23 -9.20 -13.38
CA GLU A 175 2.89 -9.46 -11.97
C GLU A 175 3.90 -8.84 -11.01
N ALA A 176 5.18 -9.04 -11.29
CA ALA A 176 6.27 -8.43 -10.52
C ALA A 176 6.28 -6.88 -10.57
N ARG A 177 5.31 -6.27 -11.24
CA ARG A 177 5.14 -4.81 -11.36
C ARG A 177 3.71 -4.37 -11.10
N GLU A 178 2.91 -5.28 -10.56
CA GLU A 178 1.52 -5.02 -10.25
C GLU A 178 1.39 -3.86 -9.24
N GLY A 179 0.52 -2.90 -9.52
CA GLY A 179 0.30 -1.75 -8.65
C GLY A 179 1.42 -0.72 -8.61
N MET A 180 2.57 -0.96 -9.26
CA MET A 180 3.70 -0.03 -9.27
C MET A 180 3.49 1.13 -10.25
N LEU A 181 4.14 2.23 -9.96
CA LEU A 181 4.40 3.29 -10.93
C LEU A 181 5.38 2.73 -11.98
N VAL A 182 5.05 2.90 -13.27
CA VAL A 182 5.87 2.37 -14.36
C VAL A 182 6.38 3.48 -15.28
N GLN A 183 7.56 3.25 -15.85
CA GLN A 183 8.16 4.12 -16.84
C GLN A 183 8.49 3.33 -18.11
N PHE A 184 8.20 3.94 -19.26
CA PHE A 184 8.58 3.45 -20.57
C PHE A 184 9.61 4.39 -21.19
N ASP A 185 10.57 3.87 -21.96
CA ASP A 185 11.54 4.71 -22.68
C ASP A 185 10.88 5.55 -23.77
N GLU A 186 10.04 4.91 -24.58
CA GLU A 186 9.34 5.54 -25.68
C GLU A 186 8.01 4.86 -25.94
N LEU A 187 6.95 5.65 -26.05
CA LEU A 187 5.62 5.19 -26.45
C LEU A 187 5.13 6.01 -27.63
N THR A 188 4.55 5.32 -28.62
CA THR A 188 3.89 5.97 -29.74
C THR A 188 2.37 5.95 -29.53
N VAL A 189 1.75 7.11 -29.50
CA VAL A 189 0.30 7.22 -29.51
C VAL A 189 -0.22 6.84 -30.89
N SER A 190 -0.85 5.68 -31.00
CA SER A 190 -1.35 5.16 -32.27
C SER A 190 -2.75 5.67 -32.63
N GLU A 191 -3.51 6.12 -31.64
CA GLU A 191 -4.88 6.63 -31.84
C GLU A 191 -5.24 7.68 -30.80
N TYR A 192 -5.89 8.76 -31.24
CA TYR A 192 -6.43 9.83 -30.37
C TYR A 192 -7.95 9.72 -30.17
N PHE A 193 -8.62 8.85 -30.95
CA PHE A 193 -10.06 8.64 -30.88
C PHE A 193 -10.38 7.45 -29.96
N GLN A 194 -11.45 7.56 -29.19
CA GLN A 194 -12.00 6.46 -28.39
C GLN A 194 -11.17 6.07 -27.15
N LEU A 195 -10.35 6.96 -26.63
CA LEU A 195 -9.60 6.74 -25.38
C LEU A 195 -10.51 6.50 -24.14
N PHE A 196 -11.83 6.68 -24.28
CA PHE A 196 -12.81 6.61 -23.19
C PHE A 196 -14.08 5.84 -23.58
N ARG A 197 -13.94 4.70 -24.22
CA ARG A 197 -15.08 3.79 -24.46
C ARG A 197 -15.08 2.64 -23.51
#